data_019c742225970be310dd82375c877296
#
_entry.id   019c742225970be310dd82375c877296
#
_cell.length_a   1.000
_cell.length_b   1.000
_cell.length_c   1.000
_cell.angle_alpha   90.00
_cell.angle_beta   90.00
_cell.angle_gamma   90.00
#
_symmetry.space_group_name_H-M   'P 1'
#
loop_
_entity.id
_entity.type
_entity.pdbx_description
1 polymer ?
#
loop_
_entity_poly.entity_id
_entity_poly.type
_entity_poly.pdbx_seq_one_letter_code
_entity_poly.pdbx_strand_id
1 'polypeptide(L)'
;KGARLIIANSDDMKDGAREAARQHPNVYFLHISGDDVLSGKGPANLSNLMGKMEYTKMMAGFAAALTTQTGKIGYLGPLINEETRRLAASAYLGAKYAWETVLKKKPEDLKFQVTWIGFWFNIPGVTSDPTQVAQNFFNTGYDVVLSGIDTTEALTVAGQKKKEGKNVWGVPYDYVGACQSAPDVCLGVPYFNWGPAYIGFVKTAMNKTWRPEWLWLGPDWKDINNPDTSIVGFVPGAALPAG
;
A
#
# COMPACT_ATOMS: atom_id res chain seq x y z
N LYS A 1 9.11 -10.17 -29.69
CA LYS A 1 7.92 -11.05 -29.71
C LYS A 1 6.62 -10.25 -30.00
N GLY A 2 6.69 -9.04 -30.58
CA GLY A 2 5.53 -8.27 -31.04
C GLY A 2 4.80 -7.45 -29.97
N ALA A 3 5.32 -7.32 -28.76
CA ALA A 3 4.76 -6.44 -27.74
C ALA A 3 4.84 -4.97 -28.20
N ARG A 4 3.75 -4.21 -28.02
CA ARG A 4 3.70 -2.78 -28.33
C ARG A 4 3.65 -1.92 -27.07
N LEU A 5 3.20 -2.47 -25.96
CA LEU A 5 3.18 -1.87 -24.64
C LEU A 5 3.68 -2.90 -23.63
N ILE A 6 4.55 -2.49 -22.75
CA ILE A 6 5.04 -3.27 -21.61
C ILE A 6 4.70 -2.49 -20.33
N ILE A 7 4.11 -3.16 -19.36
CA ILE A 7 3.80 -2.62 -18.04
C ILE A 7 4.75 -3.26 -17.04
N ALA A 8 5.59 -2.45 -16.42
CA ALA A 8 6.51 -2.83 -15.34
C ALA A 8 5.86 -2.43 -14.01
N ASN A 9 5.25 -3.40 -13.32
CA ASN A 9 4.35 -3.15 -12.19
C ASN A 9 5.05 -3.30 -10.84
N SER A 10 6.22 -2.67 -10.67
CA SER A 10 6.91 -2.61 -9.39
C SER A 10 7.98 -1.51 -9.40
N ASP A 11 8.22 -0.86 -8.27
CA ASP A 11 9.33 0.09 -8.09
C ASP A 11 10.69 -0.55 -8.43
N ASP A 12 10.88 -1.81 -8.09
CA ASP A 12 12.12 -2.57 -8.36
C ASP A 12 12.43 -2.73 -9.84
N MET A 13 11.44 -2.57 -10.72
CA MET A 13 11.63 -2.68 -12.18
C MET A 13 12.13 -1.39 -12.82
N LYS A 14 12.37 -0.33 -12.04
CA LYS A 14 12.69 1.03 -12.51
C LYS A 14 13.83 1.05 -13.52
N ASP A 15 14.99 0.55 -13.14
CA ASP A 15 16.18 0.60 -14.00
C ASP A 15 16.05 -0.30 -15.22
N GLY A 16 15.48 -1.50 -15.05
CA GLY A 16 15.21 -2.41 -16.15
C GLY A 16 14.20 -1.87 -17.15
N ALA A 17 13.11 -1.25 -16.68
CA ALA A 17 12.10 -0.63 -17.53
C ALA A 17 12.67 0.54 -18.33
N ARG A 18 13.47 1.41 -17.68
CA ARG A 18 14.13 2.55 -18.33
C ARG A 18 15.12 2.10 -19.40
N GLU A 19 15.96 1.12 -19.10
CA GLU A 19 16.95 0.60 -20.03
C GLU A 19 16.28 -0.11 -21.22
N ALA A 20 15.29 -0.97 -20.97
CA ALA A 20 14.52 -1.62 -22.01
C ALA A 20 13.78 -0.61 -22.92
N ALA A 21 13.25 0.46 -22.33
CA ALA A 21 12.60 1.54 -23.11
C ALA A 21 13.59 2.24 -24.05
N ARG A 22 14.83 2.49 -23.61
CA ARG A 22 15.87 3.07 -24.46
C ARG A 22 16.28 2.14 -25.60
N GLN A 23 16.39 0.84 -25.34
CA GLN A 23 16.78 -0.17 -26.34
C GLN A 23 15.66 -0.47 -27.35
N HIS A 24 14.39 -0.21 -26.99
CA HIS A 24 13.22 -0.51 -27.80
C HIS A 24 12.33 0.72 -28.05
N PRO A 25 12.80 1.74 -28.81
CA PRO A 25 12.09 3.01 -28.96
C PRO A 25 10.72 2.90 -29.65
N ASN A 26 10.43 1.78 -30.32
CA ASN A 26 9.15 1.50 -30.98
C ASN A 26 8.14 0.75 -30.07
N VAL A 27 8.51 0.50 -28.81
CA VAL A 27 7.66 -0.12 -27.80
C VAL A 27 7.38 0.89 -26.70
N TYR A 28 6.14 1.01 -26.26
CA TYR A 28 5.77 1.85 -25.13
C TYR A 28 5.99 1.13 -23.81
N PHE A 29 6.40 1.88 -22.80
CA PHE A 29 6.64 1.36 -21.45
C PHE A 29 5.87 2.18 -20.41
N LEU A 30 5.11 1.50 -19.57
CA LEU A 30 4.49 2.08 -18.40
C LEU A 30 5.16 1.48 -17.16
N HIS A 31 5.84 2.31 -16.39
CA HIS A 31 6.43 1.89 -15.11
C HIS A 31 5.57 2.39 -13.95
N ILE A 32 5.13 1.46 -13.11
CA ILE A 32 4.34 1.74 -11.92
C ILE A 32 5.29 2.08 -10.77
N SER A 33 4.91 3.09 -9.99
CA SER A 33 5.84 3.82 -9.11
C SER A 33 6.91 4.55 -9.92
N GLY A 34 7.94 5.05 -9.31
CA GLY A 34 9.04 5.71 -10.00
C GLY A 34 8.73 7.13 -10.50
N ASP A 35 9.78 7.80 -10.93
CA ASP A 35 9.80 9.23 -11.19
C ASP A 35 10.64 9.61 -12.42
N ASP A 36 10.96 8.63 -13.28
CA ASP A 36 11.88 8.86 -14.40
C ASP A 36 11.40 9.97 -15.35
N VAL A 37 10.09 10.05 -15.60
CA VAL A 37 9.52 11.11 -16.43
C VAL A 37 9.56 12.46 -15.71
N LEU A 38 9.22 12.48 -14.43
CA LEU A 38 9.24 13.70 -13.60
C LEU A 38 10.67 14.27 -13.46
N SER A 39 11.66 13.39 -13.28
CA SER A 39 13.07 13.77 -13.13
C SER A 39 13.79 14.01 -14.46
N GLY A 40 13.10 13.86 -15.61
CA GLY A 40 13.69 14.03 -16.95
C GLY A 40 14.64 12.91 -17.37
N LYS A 41 14.67 11.79 -16.66
CA LYS A 41 15.52 10.62 -16.97
C LYS A 41 14.86 9.62 -17.91
N GLY A 42 13.54 9.69 -18.06
CA GLY A 42 12.77 8.77 -18.89
C GLY A 42 12.92 9.06 -20.39
N PRO A 43 13.06 8.04 -21.24
CA PRO A 43 12.96 8.21 -22.69
C PRO A 43 11.51 8.52 -23.11
N ALA A 44 11.32 9.02 -24.35
CA ALA A 44 10.04 9.50 -24.86
C ALA A 44 8.92 8.42 -24.94
N ASN A 45 9.29 7.15 -24.90
CA ASN A 45 8.37 6.01 -24.93
C ASN A 45 8.09 5.41 -23.53
N LEU A 46 8.53 6.07 -22.46
CA LEU A 46 8.27 5.66 -21.07
C LEU A 46 7.32 6.65 -20.38
N SER A 47 6.34 6.14 -19.66
CA SER A 47 5.49 6.87 -18.72
C SER A 47 5.57 6.25 -17.32
N ASN A 48 5.27 7.06 -16.30
CA ASN A 48 5.13 6.58 -14.93
C ASN A 48 3.68 6.76 -14.45
N LEU A 49 3.23 5.83 -13.61
CA LEU A 49 1.94 5.87 -12.95
C LEU A 49 2.10 5.58 -11.45
N MET A 50 1.49 6.41 -10.63
CA MET A 50 1.44 6.27 -9.19
C MET A 50 0.01 6.47 -8.68
N GLY A 51 -0.40 5.66 -7.70
CA GLY A 51 -1.64 5.86 -6.95
C GLY A 51 -1.41 6.71 -5.70
N LYS A 52 -2.36 7.59 -5.38
CA LYS A 52 -2.37 8.37 -4.12
C LYS A 52 -2.81 7.51 -2.94
N MET A 53 -2.06 6.44 -2.68
CA MET A 53 -2.30 5.47 -1.62
C MET A 53 -2.28 6.08 -0.22
N GLU A 54 -1.66 7.23 -0.05
CA GLU A 54 -1.64 7.99 1.20
C GLU A 54 -3.04 8.25 1.77
N TYR A 55 -4.04 8.47 0.93
CA TYR A 55 -5.42 8.71 1.39
C TYR A 55 -6.01 7.45 2.05
N THR A 56 -5.83 6.30 1.42
CA THR A 56 -6.38 5.05 1.95
C THR A 56 -5.53 4.46 3.08
N LYS A 57 -4.23 4.80 3.12
CA LYS A 57 -3.39 4.55 4.31
C LYS A 57 -3.81 5.41 5.51
N MET A 58 -4.25 6.66 5.30
CA MET A 58 -4.86 7.46 6.37
C MET A 58 -6.12 6.77 6.90
N MET A 59 -6.98 6.25 6.04
CA MET A 59 -8.18 5.49 6.45
C MET A 59 -7.80 4.24 7.25
N ALA A 60 -6.76 3.52 6.84
CA ALA A 60 -6.23 2.36 7.56
C ALA A 60 -5.76 2.73 8.98
N GLY A 61 -4.99 3.82 9.11
CA GLY A 61 -4.56 4.33 10.41
C GLY A 61 -5.72 4.81 11.28
N PHE A 62 -6.71 5.47 10.67
CA PHE A 62 -7.94 5.89 11.34
C PHE A 62 -8.69 4.69 11.91
N ALA A 63 -8.94 3.64 11.11
CA ALA A 63 -9.57 2.40 11.53
C ALA A 63 -8.80 1.71 12.67
N ALA A 64 -7.47 1.69 12.59
CA ALA A 64 -6.60 1.14 13.64
C ALA A 64 -6.77 1.88 14.97
N ALA A 65 -6.82 3.21 14.94
CA ALA A 65 -6.95 4.01 16.17
C ALA A 65 -8.35 3.89 16.79
N LEU A 66 -9.40 3.74 16.00
CA LEU A 66 -10.75 3.48 16.51
C LEU A 66 -10.86 2.12 17.19
N THR A 67 -10.01 1.16 16.82
CA THR A 67 -10.11 -0.22 17.27
C THR A 67 -9.14 -0.55 18.41
N THR A 68 -7.92 0.03 18.41
CA THR A 68 -6.92 -0.28 19.42
C THR A 68 -7.42 -0.05 20.85
N GLN A 69 -7.18 -1.01 21.71
CA GLN A 69 -7.48 -0.93 23.15
C GLN A 69 -6.26 -0.49 23.96
N THR A 70 -5.06 -0.75 23.45
CA THR A 70 -3.80 -0.44 24.11
C THR A 70 -3.20 0.91 23.73
N GLY A 71 -3.72 1.54 22.66
CA GLY A 71 -3.12 2.73 22.06
C GLY A 71 -1.81 2.45 21.34
N LYS A 72 -1.42 1.17 21.15
CA LYS A 72 -0.18 0.79 20.49
C LYS A 72 -0.47 0.19 19.12
N ILE A 73 -0.04 0.88 18.08
CA ILE A 73 -0.22 0.51 16.68
C ILE A 73 1.15 0.25 16.06
N GLY A 74 1.36 -0.97 15.56
CA GLY A 74 2.54 -1.34 14.79
C GLY A 74 2.34 -1.10 13.28
N TYR A 75 3.41 -0.80 12.59
CA TYR A 75 3.46 -0.74 11.13
C TYR A 75 4.62 -1.60 10.61
N LEU A 76 4.30 -2.64 9.89
CA LEU A 76 5.26 -3.51 9.21
C LEU A 76 5.62 -2.86 7.88
N GLY A 77 6.77 -2.18 7.86
CA GLY A 77 7.23 -1.43 6.69
C GLY A 77 8.11 -2.26 5.75
N PRO A 78 8.06 -2.00 4.43
CA PRO A 78 8.93 -2.67 3.46
C PRO A 78 10.36 -2.11 3.48
N LEU A 79 10.93 -1.77 2.34
CA LEU A 79 12.17 -0.98 2.23
C LEU A 79 11.89 0.51 2.51
N ILE A 80 12.95 1.30 2.72
CA ILE A 80 12.83 2.73 3.02
C ILE A 80 13.11 3.55 1.75
N ASN A 81 12.07 4.20 1.23
CA ASN A 81 12.17 5.21 0.17
C ASN A 81 11.12 6.33 0.41
N GLU A 82 10.98 7.28 -0.52
CA GLU A 82 10.03 8.40 -0.37
C GLU A 82 8.59 7.91 -0.31
N GLU A 83 8.23 6.92 -1.12
CA GLU A 83 6.89 6.35 -1.14
C GLU A 83 6.54 5.69 0.19
N THR A 84 7.37 4.76 0.64
CA THR A 84 7.09 3.96 1.85
C THR A 84 7.07 4.80 3.11
N ARG A 85 7.94 5.82 3.22
CA ARG A 85 7.88 6.80 4.30
C ARG A 85 6.61 7.64 4.26
N ARG A 86 6.19 8.09 3.07
CA ARG A 86 4.94 8.82 2.89
C ARG A 86 3.75 7.99 3.34
N LEU A 87 3.68 6.71 2.95
CA LEU A 87 2.58 5.82 3.31
C LEU A 87 2.53 5.51 4.81
N ALA A 88 3.67 5.25 5.44
CA ALA A 88 3.74 5.05 6.90
C ALA A 88 3.35 6.33 7.66
N ALA A 89 3.84 7.50 7.21
CA ALA A 89 3.46 8.79 7.80
C ALA A 89 1.95 9.07 7.64
N SER A 90 1.37 8.72 6.50
CA SER A 90 -0.08 8.91 6.26
C SER A 90 -0.92 8.02 7.17
N ALA A 91 -0.53 6.77 7.38
CA ALA A 91 -1.19 5.88 8.34
C ALA A 91 -1.11 6.46 9.77
N TYR A 92 0.08 6.96 10.17
CA TYR A 92 0.23 7.64 11.47
C TYR A 92 -0.68 8.86 11.59
N LEU A 93 -0.73 9.72 10.57
CA LEU A 93 -1.58 10.93 10.59
C LEU A 93 -3.07 10.57 10.68
N GLY A 94 -3.51 9.52 10.01
CA GLY A 94 -4.88 9.00 10.15
C GLY A 94 -5.17 8.49 11.56
N ALA A 95 -4.25 7.72 12.15
CA ALA A 95 -4.37 7.25 13.53
C ALA A 95 -4.38 8.41 14.53
N LYS A 96 -3.47 9.36 14.37
CA LYS A 96 -3.39 10.56 15.21
C LYS A 96 -4.69 11.39 15.14
N TYR A 97 -5.21 11.63 13.95
CA TYR A 97 -6.46 12.37 13.78
C TYR A 97 -7.63 11.67 14.49
N ALA A 98 -7.80 10.36 14.31
CA ALA A 98 -8.84 9.61 15.01
C ALA A 98 -8.67 9.69 16.53
N TRP A 99 -7.43 9.49 17.01
CA TRP A 99 -7.11 9.46 18.44
C TRP A 99 -7.39 10.79 19.13
N GLU A 100 -6.86 11.88 18.60
CA GLU A 100 -6.93 13.20 19.21
C GLU A 100 -8.26 13.91 18.91
N THR A 101 -8.74 13.82 17.66
CA THR A 101 -9.88 14.63 17.21
C THR A 101 -11.21 13.93 17.40
N VAL A 102 -11.29 12.61 17.13
CA VAL A 102 -12.54 11.85 17.25
C VAL A 102 -12.70 11.29 18.65
N LEU A 103 -11.69 10.54 19.13
CA LEU A 103 -11.75 9.88 20.44
C LEU A 103 -11.42 10.80 21.61
N LYS A 104 -10.92 12.02 21.36
CA LYS A 104 -10.53 13.01 22.38
C LYS A 104 -9.54 12.47 23.41
N LYS A 105 -8.66 11.54 22.99
CA LYS A 105 -7.60 10.98 23.83
C LYS A 105 -6.33 11.82 23.75
N LYS A 106 -5.46 11.68 24.75
CA LYS A 106 -4.21 12.41 24.82
C LYS A 106 -3.20 11.89 23.80
N PRO A 107 -2.46 12.78 23.11
CA PRO A 107 -1.46 12.38 22.09
C PRO A 107 -0.40 11.41 22.63
N GLU A 108 0.04 11.59 23.89
CA GLU A 108 1.08 10.78 24.54
C GLU A 108 0.67 9.33 24.76
N ASP A 109 -0.63 9.03 24.76
CA ASP A 109 -1.16 7.66 24.93
C ASP A 109 -1.19 6.88 23.62
N LEU A 110 -0.97 7.53 22.45
CA LEU A 110 -0.83 6.86 21.17
C LEU A 110 0.63 6.54 20.88
N LYS A 111 0.93 5.26 20.71
CA LYS A 111 2.25 4.77 20.28
C LYS A 111 2.14 4.18 18.88
N PHE A 112 2.79 4.80 17.92
CA PHE A 112 2.87 4.30 16.55
C PHE A 112 4.32 3.97 16.23
N GLN A 113 4.61 2.70 15.94
CA GLN A 113 5.97 2.25 15.67
C GLN A 113 6.06 1.58 14.30
N VAL A 114 7.05 1.96 13.52
CA VAL A 114 7.37 1.34 12.23
C VAL A 114 8.58 0.43 12.39
N THR A 115 8.48 -0.80 11.88
CA THR A 115 9.62 -1.70 11.71
C THR A 115 9.77 -2.02 10.24
N TRP A 116 10.90 -1.64 9.66
CA TRP A 116 11.23 -1.86 8.25
C TRP A 116 11.89 -3.21 8.08
N ILE A 117 11.42 -4.03 7.12
CA ILE A 117 12.00 -5.35 6.86
C ILE A 117 13.12 -5.34 5.81
N GLY A 118 13.19 -4.31 4.98
CA GLY A 118 14.24 -4.12 3.97
C GLY A 118 13.84 -4.40 2.53
N PHE A 119 12.66 -4.99 2.29
CA PHE A 119 12.11 -5.24 0.95
C PHE A 119 10.57 -5.34 0.99
N TRP A 120 9.92 -5.44 -0.16
CA TRP A 120 8.47 -5.51 -0.29
C TRP A 120 7.84 -6.81 0.24
N PHE A 121 8.63 -7.86 0.34
CA PHE A 121 8.26 -9.19 0.84
C PHE A 121 9.48 -9.88 1.47
N ASN A 122 9.25 -11.03 2.07
CA ASN A 122 10.33 -11.80 2.71
C ASN A 122 11.32 -12.35 1.68
N ILE A 123 12.59 -11.99 1.82
CA ILE A 123 13.71 -12.60 1.09
C ILE A 123 14.62 -13.24 2.14
N PRO A 124 14.62 -14.58 2.29
CA PRO A 124 15.41 -15.27 3.30
C PRO A 124 16.90 -14.91 3.26
N GLY A 125 17.45 -14.54 4.41
CA GLY A 125 18.84 -14.10 4.54
C GLY A 125 19.14 -12.66 4.11
N VAL A 126 18.15 -11.92 3.59
CA VAL A 126 18.29 -10.54 3.14
C VAL A 126 17.40 -9.60 3.97
N THR A 127 16.13 -9.96 4.16
CA THR A 127 15.18 -9.15 4.91
C THR A 127 15.03 -9.64 6.36
N SER A 128 14.51 -8.78 7.22
CA SER A 128 13.91 -9.24 8.48
C SER A 128 12.65 -10.05 8.16
N ASP A 129 12.47 -11.19 8.84
CA ASP A 129 11.28 -12.03 8.64
C ASP A 129 10.01 -11.28 9.07
N PRO A 130 9.06 -11.01 8.17
CA PRO A 130 7.84 -10.26 8.49
C PRO A 130 6.94 -10.96 9.49
N THR A 131 6.94 -12.30 9.53
CA THR A 131 6.20 -13.08 10.54
C THR A 131 6.76 -12.82 11.92
N GLN A 132 8.09 -12.85 12.09
CA GLN A 132 8.75 -12.56 13.36
C GLN A 132 8.51 -11.11 13.79
N VAL A 133 8.57 -10.15 12.86
CA VAL A 133 8.29 -8.74 13.15
C VAL A 133 6.86 -8.56 13.63
N ALA A 134 5.87 -9.17 12.97
CA ALA A 134 4.48 -9.12 13.39
C ALA A 134 4.26 -9.78 14.76
N GLN A 135 4.85 -10.94 14.99
CA GLN A 135 4.80 -11.62 16.30
C GLN A 135 5.40 -10.75 17.41
N ASN A 136 6.52 -10.08 17.14
CA ASN A 136 7.17 -9.21 18.11
C ASN A 136 6.29 -8.02 18.49
N PHE A 137 5.60 -7.39 17.52
CA PHE A 137 4.62 -6.34 17.81
C PHE A 137 3.57 -6.84 18.81
N PHE A 138 2.89 -7.96 18.52
CA PHE A 138 1.85 -8.49 19.39
C PHE A 138 2.38 -8.96 20.75
N ASN A 139 3.58 -9.53 20.81
CA ASN A 139 4.20 -9.97 22.05
C ASN A 139 4.63 -8.80 22.96
N THR A 140 4.88 -7.60 22.37
CA THR A 140 5.24 -6.39 23.12
C THR A 140 4.06 -5.47 23.40
N GLY A 141 2.84 -6.00 23.21
CA GLY A 141 1.59 -5.34 23.61
C GLY A 141 1.00 -4.38 22.60
N TYR A 142 1.46 -4.41 21.33
CA TYR A 142 0.72 -3.81 20.23
C TYR A 142 -0.47 -4.70 19.91
N ASP A 143 -1.63 -4.11 19.72
CA ASP A 143 -2.86 -4.86 19.45
C ASP A 143 -3.40 -4.65 18.04
N VAL A 144 -2.87 -3.68 17.29
CA VAL A 144 -3.14 -3.51 15.87
C VAL A 144 -1.83 -3.42 15.10
N VAL A 145 -1.71 -4.17 14.00
CA VAL A 145 -0.55 -4.10 13.10
C VAL A 145 -1.04 -3.82 11.67
N LEU A 146 -0.57 -2.70 11.12
CA LEU A 146 -0.77 -2.35 9.72
C LEU A 146 0.38 -2.89 8.87
N SER A 147 0.08 -3.32 7.64
CA SER A 147 1.08 -3.75 6.68
C SER A 147 1.37 -2.68 5.63
N GLY A 148 2.64 -2.56 5.25
CA GLY A 148 3.10 -1.83 4.08
C GLY A 148 3.83 -2.75 3.08
N ILE A 149 3.84 -4.07 3.33
CA ILE A 149 4.45 -5.08 2.45
C ILE A 149 3.40 -5.77 1.59
N ASP A 150 3.82 -6.40 0.50
CA ASP A 150 2.94 -7.00 -0.52
C ASP A 150 2.30 -8.33 -0.08
N THR A 151 2.68 -8.82 1.09
CA THR A 151 2.22 -10.12 1.63
C THR A 151 1.46 -9.93 2.95
N THR A 152 0.73 -10.96 3.39
CA THR A 152 -0.29 -10.84 4.44
C THR A 152 0.14 -11.30 5.82
N GLU A 153 1.45 -11.43 6.11
CA GLU A 153 1.97 -11.99 7.36
C GLU A 153 1.43 -11.27 8.60
N ALA A 154 1.37 -9.93 8.59
CA ALA A 154 0.83 -9.18 9.72
C ALA A 154 -0.60 -9.60 10.08
N LEU A 155 -1.47 -9.76 9.07
CA LEU A 155 -2.86 -10.20 9.27
C LEU A 155 -2.93 -11.68 9.64
N THR A 156 -2.13 -12.52 9.01
CA THR A 156 -2.10 -13.96 9.30
C THR A 156 -1.67 -14.21 10.74
N VAL A 157 -0.64 -13.49 11.22
CA VAL A 157 -0.19 -13.57 12.63
C VAL A 157 -1.27 -13.04 13.58
N ALA A 158 -1.97 -11.95 13.23
CA ALA A 158 -3.10 -11.46 14.03
C ALA A 158 -4.18 -12.56 14.16
N GLY A 159 -4.51 -13.25 13.06
CA GLY A 159 -5.46 -14.37 13.09
C GLY A 159 -5.02 -15.53 13.99
N GLN A 160 -3.72 -15.87 13.99
CA GLN A 160 -3.16 -16.87 14.91
C GLN A 160 -3.26 -16.43 16.37
N LYS A 161 -2.88 -15.19 16.66
CA LYS A 161 -2.97 -14.61 18.01
C LYS A 161 -4.41 -14.50 18.51
N LYS A 162 -5.37 -14.27 17.64
CA LYS A 162 -6.79 -14.29 17.99
C LYS A 162 -7.23 -15.69 18.44
N LYS A 163 -6.79 -16.75 17.75
CA LYS A 163 -7.06 -18.15 18.14
C LYS A 163 -6.40 -18.51 19.48
N GLU A 164 -5.32 -17.84 19.86
CA GLU A 164 -4.69 -17.93 21.18
C GLU A 164 -5.43 -17.13 22.27
N GLY A 165 -6.57 -16.51 21.95
CA GLY A 165 -7.38 -15.73 22.89
C GLY A 165 -6.95 -14.26 23.03
N LYS A 166 -6.06 -13.74 22.16
CA LYS A 166 -5.64 -12.34 22.20
C LYS A 166 -6.64 -11.45 21.45
N ASN A 167 -6.89 -10.25 21.97
CA ASN A 167 -7.64 -9.22 21.28
C ASN A 167 -6.68 -8.40 20.40
N VAL A 168 -6.56 -8.80 19.16
CA VAL A 168 -5.63 -8.21 18.18
C VAL A 168 -6.24 -8.14 16.80
N TRP A 169 -5.75 -7.19 16.00
CA TRP A 169 -6.26 -6.92 14.64
C TRP A 169 -5.12 -6.63 13.67
N GLY A 170 -5.43 -6.73 12.39
CA GLY A 170 -4.51 -6.39 11.33
C GLY A 170 -5.17 -5.59 10.20
N VAL A 171 -4.35 -4.81 9.52
CA VAL A 171 -4.71 -4.13 8.27
C VAL A 171 -3.69 -4.56 7.23
N PRO A 172 -4.05 -5.49 6.32
CA PRO A 172 -3.19 -5.88 5.21
C PRO A 172 -3.11 -4.76 4.17
N TYR A 173 -2.43 -5.00 3.06
CA TYR A 173 -2.12 -3.99 2.07
C TYR A 173 -2.16 -4.55 0.65
N ASP A 174 -2.22 -3.67 -0.32
CA ASP A 174 -1.95 -3.78 -1.74
C ASP A 174 -3.10 -4.28 -2.59
N TYR A 175 -3.76 -5.40 -2.29
CA TYR A 175 -4.81 -5.95 -3.13
C TYR A 175 -6.14 -6.16 -2.39
N VAL A 176 -7.25 -6.02 -3.10
CA VAL A 176 -8.62 -5.99 -2.55
C VAL A 176 -9.01 -7.22 -1.73
N GLY A 177 -8.46 -8.39 -2.07
CA GLY A 177 -8.77 -9.67 -1.41
C GLY A 177 -7.92 -9.98 -0.17
N ALA A 178 -7.02 -9.11 0.25
CA ALA A 178 -6.04 -9.42 1.32
C ALA A 178 -6.67 -9.79 2.67
N CYS A 179 -7.87 -9.27 2.99
CA CYS A 179 -8.59 -9.64 4.22
C CYS A 179 -8.98 -11.12 4.29
N GLN A 180 -9.01 -11.84 3.17
CA GLN A 180 -9.42 -13.25 3.14
C GLN A 180 -8.47 -14.17 3.92
N SER A 181 -7.22 -13.76 4.15
CA SER A 181 -6.25 -14.55 4.91
C SER A 181 -6.61 -14.70 6.40
N ALA A 182 -7.31 -13.71 7.00
CA ALA A 182 -7.86 -13.80 8.36
C ALA A 182 -8.99 -12.75 8.53
N PRO A 183 -10.19 -13.00 8.02
CA PRO A 183 -11.27 -12.00 7.98
C PRO A 183 -11.74 -11.55 9.36
N ASP A 184 -11.70 -12.43 10.37
CA ASP A 184 -12.19 -12.17 11.73
C ASP A 184 -11.35 -11.13 12.50
N VAL A 185 -10.17 -10.78 12.00
CA VAL A 185 -9.26 -9.79 12.60
C VAL A 185 -8.91 -8.67 11.62
N CYS A 186 -9.45 -8.69 10.40
CA CYS A 186 -9.18 -7.69 9.39
C CYS A 186 -10.04 -6.45 9.61
N LEU A 187 -9.40 -5.27 9.80
CA LEU A 187 -10.09 -3.99 9.91
C LEU A 187 -10.43 -3.37 8.56
N GLY A 188 -9.79 -3.81 7.51
CA GLY A 188 -9.97 -3.30 6.15
C GLY A 188 -8.68 -3.41 5.37
N VAL A 189 -8.74 -3.08 4.08
CA VAL A 189 -7.58 -3.12 3.21
C VAL A 189 -7.50 -1.89 2.31
N PRO A 190 -6.45 -1.07 2.40
CA PRO A 190 -6.09 -0.12 1.37
C PRO A 190 -5.47 -0.87 0.18
N TYR A 191 -5.97 -0.63 -1.02
CA TYR A 191 -5.56 -1.37 -2.22
C TYR A 191 -5.42 -0.47 -3.43
N PHE A 192 -4.62 -0.92 -4.41
CA PHE A 192 -4.54 -0.32 -5.73
C PHE A 192 -5.51 -0.98 -6.69
N ASN A 193 -6.09 -0.15 -7.56
CA ASN A 193 -6.88 -0.57 -8.70
C ASN A 193 -6.29 0.07 -9.98
N TRP A 194 -5.32 -0.60 -10.57
CA TRP A 194 -4.59 -0.10 -11.74
C TRP A 194 -5.39 -0.16 -13.04
N GLY A 195 -6.48 -0.94 -13.07
CA GLY A 195 -7.28 -1.23 -14.28
C GLY A 195 -7.68 0.00 -15.08
N PRO A 196 -8.33 1.02 -14.50
CA PRO A 196 -8.76 2.21 -15.23
C PRO A 196 -7.61 2.96 -15.91
N ALA A 197 -6.48 3.12 -15.19
CA ALA A 197 -5.30 3.77 -15.73
C ALA A 197 -4.64 2.94 -16.83
N TYR A 198 -4.54 1.62 -16.68
CA TYR A 198 -4.00 0.73 -17.71
C TYR A 198 -4.80 0.81 -19.00
N ILE A 199 -6.13 0.81 -18.91
CA ILE A 199 -7.01 0.98 -20.07
C ILE A 199 -6.70 2.31 -20.78
N GLY A 200 -6.48 3.39 -20.04
CA GLY A 200 -6.07 4.68 -20.59
C GLY A 200 -4.77 4.57 -21.39
N PHE A 201 -3.73 4.01 -20.82
CA PHE A 201 -2.44 3.83 -21.52
C PHE A 201 -2.51 2.87 -22.70
N VAL A 202 -3.30 1.80 -22.63
CA VAL A 202 -3.54 0.90 -23.77
C VAL A 202 -4.17 1.67 -24.92
N LYS A 203 -5.17 2.51 -24.65
CA LYS A 203 -5.82 3.34 -25.68
C LYS A 203 -4.83 4.31 -26.32
N THR A 204 -3.98 4.99 -25.56
CA THR A 204 -2.96 5.90 -26.13
C THR A 204 -1.95 5.16 -26.99
N ALA A 205 -1.51 3.95 -26.58
CA ALA A 205 -0.62 3.12 -27.36
C ALA A 205 -1.26 2.63 -28.67
N MET A 206 -2.52 2.18 -28.64
CA MET A 206 -3.26 1.73 -29.82
C MET A 206 -3.49 2.87 -30.84
N ASN A 207 -3.85 4.05 -30.34
CA ASN A 207 -4.15 5.22 -31.17
C ASN A 207 -2.90 5.99 -31.61
N LYS A 208 -1.69 5.55 -31.19
CA LYS A 208 -0.42 6.23 -31.46
C LYS A 208 -0.40 7.68 -30.94
N THR A 209 -1.10 7.95 -29.84
CA THR A 209 -1.18 9.27 -29.20
C THR A 209 -0.36 9.31 -27.91
N TRP A 210 0.54 8.35 -27.74
CA TRP A 210 1.42 8.26 -26.56
C TRP A 210 2.23 9.53 -26.37
N ARG A 211 2.25 10.01 -25.12
CA ARG A 211 3.17 11.05 -24.64
C ARG A 211 3.78 10.56 -23.33
N PRO A 212 5.04 10.87 -23.03
CA PRO A 212 5.62 10.58 -21.74
C PRO A 212 4.89 11.41 -20.66
N GLU A 213 4.26 10.73 -19.71
CA GLU A 213 3.49 11.35 -18.64
C GLU A 213 3.89 10.76 -17.30
N TRP A 214 3.92 11.60 -16.29
CA TRP A 214 3.96 11.18 -14.89
C TRP A 214 2.59 11.44 -14.27
N LEU A 215 1.84 10.36 -14.02
CA LEU A 215 0.50 10.45 -13.46
C LEU A 215 0.49 10.01 -12.00
N TRP A 216 -0.10 10.83 -11.15
CA TRP A 216 -0.34 10.53 -9.74
C TRP A 216 -1.84 10.64 -9.45
N LEU A 217 -2.54 9.51 -9.54
CA LEU A 217 -3.99 9.42 -9.55
C LEU A 217 -4.55 9.03 -8.19
N GLY A 218 -5.63 9.68 -7.78
CA GLY A 218 -6.29 9.48 -6.50
C GLY A 218 -7.51 8.55 -6.56
N PRO A 219 -8.23 8.47 -5.43
CA PRO A 219 -9.51 7.80 -5.38
C PRO A 219 -10.59 8.61 -6.12
N ASP A 220 -11.63 7.95 -6.55
CA ASP A 220 -12.89 8.60 -6.87
C ASP A 220 -13.62 8.91 -5.57
N TRP A 221 -13.69 10.19 -5.21
CA TRP A 221 -14.29 10.60 -3.95
C TRP A 221 -15.82 10.44 -3.87
N LYS A 222 -16.48 10.10 -4.98
CA LYS A 222 -17.90 9.74 -5.00
C LYS A 222 -18.12 8.29 -4.60
N ASP A 223 -17.17 7.42 -5.00
CA ASP A 223 -17.12 6.01 -4.66
C ASP A 223 -15.68 5.53 -4.72
N ILE A 224 -15.00 5.52 -3.57
CA ILE A 224 -13.58 5.17 -3.46
C ILE A 224 -13.29 3.71 -3.85
N ASN A 225 -14.30 2.87 -3.94
CA ASN A 225 -14.17 1.47 -4.33
C ASN A 225 -14.74 1.21 -5.75
N ASN A 226 -15.06 2.26 -6.51
CA ASN A 226 -15.52 2.11 -7.87
C ASN A 226 -14.42 1.47 -8.76
N PRO A 227 -14.68 0.27 -9.33
CA PRO A 227 -13.66 -0.46 -10.09
C PRO A 227 -13.27 0.22 -11.40
N ASP A 228 -14.12 1.11 -11.94
CA ASP A 228 -13.92 1.74 -13.23
C ASP A 228 -13.25 3.12 -13.15
N THR A 229 -13.26 3.76 -11.98
CA THR A 229 -12.82 5.16 -11.85
C THR A 229 -11.80 5.41 -10.75
N SER A 230 -11.83 4.62 -9.66
CA SER A 230 -10.93 4.81 -8.52
C SER A 230 -9.61 4.06 -8.72
N ILE A 231 -8.48 4.72 -8.48
CA ILE A 231 -7.15 4.11 -8.61
C ILE A 231 -6.65 3.53 -7.28
N VAL A 232 -7.14 4.05 -6.18
CA VAL A 232 -6.89 3.55 -4.83
C VAL A 232 -8.20 3.43 -4.09
N GLY A 233 -8.39 2.37 -3.33
CA GLY A 233 -9.60 2.13 -2.55
C GLY A 233 -9.32 1.68 -1.13
N PHE A 234 -10.36 1.64 -0.33
CA PHE A 234 -10.35 1.05 1.01
C PHE A 234 -11.62 0.23 1.21
N VAL A 235 -11.44 -1.08 1.33
CA VAL A 235 -12.55 -1.99 1.66
C VAL A 235 -12.56 -2.23 3.17
N PRO A 236 -13.64 -1.86 3.89
CA PRO A 236 -13.78 -2.19 5.30
C PRO A 236 -13.75 -3.70 5.52
N GLY A 237 -13.04 -4.14 6.56
CA GLY A 237 -12.99 -5.54 6.97
C GLY A 237 -14.12 -5.91 7.94
N ALA A 238 -14.35 -7.21 8.11
CA ALA A 238 -15.41 -7.72 8.98
C ALA A 238 -15.18 -7.40 10.47
N ALA A 239 -13.93 -7.17 10.87
CA ALA A 239 -13.57 -6.83 12.24
C ALA A 239 -13.59 -5.33 12.55
N LEU A 240 -13.91 -4.48 11.56
CA LEU A 240 -14.03 -3.04 11.78
C LEU A 240 -15.29 -2.78 12.63
N PRO A 241 -15.19 -2.05 13.77
CA PRO A 241 -16.34 -1.69 14.56
C PRO A 241 -17.41 -0.95 13.73
N ALA A 242 -18.67 -1.33 13.87
CA ALA A 242 -19.77 -0.54 13.36
C ALA A 242 -19.87 0.74 14.20
N GLY A 243 -19.73 1.91 13.57
CA GLY A 243 -19.77 3.20 14.25
C GLY A 243 -20.57 4.21 13.48
#